data_59582b701537451af49ad71961265229
#
_entry.id   59582b701537451af49ad71961265229
#
_cell.length_a   1.000
_cell.length_b   1.000
_cell.length_c   1.000
_cell.angle_alpha   90.00
_cell.angle_beta   90.00
_cell.angle_gamma   90.00
#
_symmetry.space_group_name_H-M   'P 1'
#
loop_
_entity.id
_entity.type
_entity.pdbx_description
1 polymer ?
#
loop_
_entity_poly.entity_id
_entity_poly.type
_entity_poly.pdbx_seq_one_letter_code
_entity_poly.pdbx_strand_id
1 'polypeptide(L)'
;GGVMPKSEERKNKHMTDPQTKTQYPRDMIGYGEKTPNPKWADGAQIAVQFVINYEEGSENCILHGDEASEAFLSEIIGAAPIPKMRHMNMESFYEYGSRAGFWRLHRLFIDRDIPLTVFGVAMALERNPEAVAAMVEADWEIASHGYRWVDYQNVPEDIEIEHLAR
;
A
#
# COMPACT_ATOMS: atom_id res chain seq x y z
N GLY A 1 -52.87 -8.79 3.87
CA GLY A 1 -52.06 -9.69 3.08
C GLY A 1 -51.42 -8.92 1.92
N GLY A 2 -50.19 -8.41 2.09
CA GLY A 2 -49.45 -7.78 1.02
C GLY A 2 -48.17 -8.59 0.80
N VAL A 3 -48.05 -9.15 -0.39
CA VAL A 3 -46.90 -9.91 -0.85
C VAL A 3 -45.83 -8.94 -1.28
N MET A 4 -44.66 -8.99 -0.65
CA MET A 4 -43.44 -8.27 -1.09
C MET A 4 -42.90 -8.91 -2.38
N PRO A 5 -42.47 -8.14 -3.36
CA PRO A 5 -41.82 -8.70 -4.56
C PRO A 5 -40.41 -9.17 -4.22
N LYS A 6 -40.09 -10.37 -4.73
CA LYS A 6 -38.77 -10.98 -4.64
C LYS A 6 -37.73 -10.12 -5.39
N SER A 7 -36.63 -9.85 -4.73
CA SER A 7 -35.42 -9.23 -5.31
C SER A 7 -34.91 -10.10 -6.47
N GLU A 8 -34.86 -9.53 -7.67
CA GLU A 8 -34.17 -10.12 -8.81
C GLU A 8 -32.67 -10.18 -8.54
N GLU A 9 -32.17 -11.39 -8.43
CA GLU A 9 -30.73 -11.68 -8.50
C GLU A 9 -30.19 -11.19 -9.86
N ARG A 10 -29.42 -10.11 -9.82
CA ARG A 10 -28.58 -9.73 -10.96
C ARG A 10 -27.51 -10.79 -11.13
N LYS A 11 -27.78 -11.79 -11.96
CA LYS A 11 -26.75 -12.70 -12.47
C LYS A 11 -25.83 -11.91 -13.38
N ASN A 12 -24.68 -11.48 -12.85
CA ASN A 12 -23.53 -11.08 -13.65
C ASN A 12 -23.04 -12.32 -14.43
N LYS A 13 -23.64 -12.57 -15.57
CA LYS A 13 -23.06 -13.47 -16.56
C LYS A 13 -21.90 -12.73 -17.23
N HIS A 14 -20.69 -12.86 -16.70
CA HIS A 14 -19.50 -12.78 -17.53
C HIS A 14 -19.57 -13.98 -18.49
N MET A 15 -20.23 -13.75 -19.64
CA MET A 15 -20.10 -14.67 -20.78
C MET A 15 -18.70 -14.46 -21.34
N THR A 16 -17.77 -15.31 -20.96
CA THR A 16 -16.52 -15.49 -21.69
C THR A 16 -16.86 -16.19 -23.00
N ASP A 17 -16.92 -15.41 -24.09
CA ASP A 17 -17.04 -15.93 -25.45
C ASP A 17 -15.80 -16.80 -25.75
N PRO A 18 -15.97 -18.07 -26.15
CA PRO A 18 -14.85 -18.96 -26.49
C PRO A 18 -13.98 -18.46 -27.66
N GLN A 19 -14.43 -17.47 -28.42
CA GLN A 19 -13.67 -16.91 -29.56
C GLN A 19 -12.67 -15.82 -29.16
N THR A 20 -12.67 -15.35 -27.91
CA THR A 20 -11.77 -14.26 -27.44
C THR A 20 -10.37 -14.72 -26.99
N LYS A 21 -10.01 -16.00 -27.18
CA LYS A 21 -8.67 -16.52 -26.82
C LYS A 21 -7.50 -15.89 -27.58
N THR A 22 -7.75 -15.03 -28.56
CA THR A 22 -6.72 -14.32 -29.34
C THR A 22 -6.67 -12.82 -29.04
N GLN A 23 -7.53 -12.28 -28.20
CA GLN A 23 -7.48 -10.85 -27.85
C GLN A 23 -6.44 -10.61 -26.75
N TYR A 24 -5.69 -9.53 -26.93
CA TYR A 24 -4.77 -9.04 -25.92
C TYR A 24 -5.55 -8.75 -24.61
N PRO A 25 -5.14 -9.31 -23.45
CA PRO A 25 -5.98 -9.33 -22.24
C PRO A 25 -6.09 -7.98 -21.53
N ARG A 26 -5.42 -6.95 -22.03
CA ARG A 26 -5.44 -5.61 -21.47
C ARG A 26 -6.28 -4.68 -22.34
N ASP A 27 -7.10 -3.85 -21.70
CA ASP A 27 -7.76 -2.73 -22.39
C ASP A 27 -6.74 -1.60 -22.62
N MET A 28 -6.31 -1.44 -23.87
CA MET A 28 -5.37 -0.39 -24.28
C MET A 28 -6.08 0.77 -24.98
N ILE A 29 -7.42 0.70 -25.14
CA ILE A 29 -8.20 1.75 -25.81
C ILE A 29 -8.54 2.85 -24.80
N GLY A 30 -8.85 2.46 -23.56
CA GLY A 30 -9.22 3.37 -22.49
C GLY A 30 -10.47 4.18 -22.81
N TYR A 31 -10.46 5.45 -22.47
CA TYR A 31 -11.65 6.32 -22.56
C TYR A 31 -11.71 7.14 -23.86
N GLY A 32 -10.71 7.02 -24.74
CA GLY A 32 -10.61 7.79 -25.98
C GLY A 32 -10.50 9.30 -25.74
N GLU A 33 -11.03 10.08 -26.68
CA GLU A 33 -10.95 11.55 -26.65
C GLU A 33 -11.84 12.15 -25.54
N LYS A 34 -12.91 11.45 -25.15
CA LYS A 34 -13.86 11.92 -24.13
C LYS A 34 -13.57 11.28 -22.78
N THR A 35 -12.72 11.93 -21.98
CA THR A 35 -12.42 11.49 -20.61
C THR A 35 -13.66 11.59 -19.72
N PRO A 36 -13.89 10.62 -18.82
CA PRO A 36 -14.99 10.69 -17.86
C PRO A 36 -14.80 11.86 -16.89
N ASN A 37 -15.88 12.54 -16.57
CA ASN A 37 -15.85 13.54 -15.51
C ASN A 37 -16.06 12.84 -14.14
N PRO A 38 -15.10 12.88 -13.22
CA PRO A 38 -15.20 12.22 -11.92
C PRO A 38 -16.20 12.90 -10.98
N LYS A 39 -16.66 14.10 -11.32
CA LYS A 39 -17.61 14.89 -10.51
C LYS A 39 -17.11 15.06 -9.07
N TRP A 40 -15.92 15.59 -8.93
CA TRP A 40 -15.36 15.92 -7.63
C TRP A 40 -16.34 16.76 -6.79
N ALA A 41 -16.26 16.60 -5.47
CA ALA A 41 -17.09 17.37 -4.53
C ALA A 41 -16.96 18.87 -4.77
N ASP A 42 -18.05 19.62 -4.49
CA ASP A 42 -18.10 21.08 -4.56
C ASP A 42 -17.70 21.70 -5.92
N GLY A 43 -17.79 20.91 -6.99
CA GLY A 43 -17.42 21.34 -8.33
C GLY A 43 -15.92 21.51 -8.56
N ALA A 44 -15.10 20.93 -7.71
CA ALA A 44 -13.65 20.96 -7.84
C ALA A 44 -13.19 20.39 -9.19
N GLN A 45 -12.14 20.98 -9.74
CA GLN A 45 -11.53 20.53 -10.99
C GLN A 45 -10.46 19.47 -10.77
N ILE A 46 -9.91 19.38 -9.55
CA ILE A 46 -8.86 18.45 -9.15
C ILE A 46 -9.07 18.03 -7.71
N ALA A 47 -8.72 16.79 -7.39
CA ALA A 47 -8.54 16.31 -6.03
C ALA A 47 -7.06 16.01 -5.79
N VAL A 48 -6.53 16.48 -4.65
CA VAL A 48 -5.15 16.23 -4.25
C VAL A 48 -5.18 15.45 -2.95
N GLN A 49 -4.51 14.30 -2.95
CA GLN A 49 -4.32 13.47 -1.77
C GLN A 49 -2.83 13.38 -1.46
N PHE A 50 -2.47 13.65 -0.22
CA PHE A 50 -1.12 13.41 0.28
C PHE A 50 -1.07 12.06 0.96
N VAL A 51 -0.02 11.29 0.64
CA VAL A 51 0.19 9.95 1.19
C VAL A 51 1.62 9.83 1.67
N ILE A 52 1.81 9.22 2.83
CA ILE A 52 3.10 8.74 3.31
C ILE A 52 3.04 7.21 3.34
N ASN A 53 4.02 6.56 2.75
CA ASN A 53 4.27 5.14 3.00
C ASN A 53 5.12 5.03 4.27
N TYR A 54 4.65 4.23 5.24
CA TYR A 54 5.38 3.93 6.45
C TYR A 54 5.72 2.43 6.48
N GLU A 55 6.93 2.08 6.07
CA GLU A 55 7.32 0.73 5.68
C GLU A 55 8.60 0.23 6.39
N GLU A 56 9.41 1.15 6.90
CA GLU A 56 10.72 0.87 7.45
C GLU A 56 10.67 -0.08 8.64
N GLY A 57 11.43 -1.16 8.54
CA GLY A 57 11.48 -2.23 9.53
C GLY A 57 10.60 -3.45 9.19
N SER A 58 9.93 -3.44 8.03
CA SER A 58 9.11 -4.55 7.53
C SER A 58 9.62 -5.15 6.22
N GLU A 59 10.70 -4.59 5.68
CA GLU A 59 11.41 -5.06 4.47
C GLU A 59 12.03 -6.44 4.64
N ASN A 60 12.47 -7.05 3.53
CA ASN A 60 13.21 -8.30 3.57
C ASN A 60 14.49 -8.17 4.38
N CYS A 61 14.62 -8.96 5.42
CA CYS A 61 15.79 -8.98 6.29
C CYS A 61 15.95 -10.34 6.95
N ILE A 62 17.19 -10.82 7.05
CA ILE A 62 17.47 -12.10 7.70
C ILE A 62 17.04 -12.12 9.18
N LEU A 63 16.90 -10.96 9.82
CA LEU A 63 16.37 -10.85 11.18
C LEU A 63 14.88 -11.24 11.27
N HIS A 64 14.18 -11.26 10.13
CA HIS A 64 12.79 -11.68 9.99
C HIS A 64 12.65 -13.12 9.50
N GLY A 65 13.78 -13.83 9.30
CA GLY A 65 13.82 -15.18 8.75
C GLY A 65 13.88 -15.23 7.22
N ASP A 66 14.06 -14.10 6.54
CA ASP A 66 14.17 -14.04 5.09
C ASP A 66 15.53 -14.59 4.62
N GLU A 67 15.60 -15.08 3.38
CA GLU A 67 16.81 -15.66 2.81
C GLU A 67 17.90 -14.64 2.48
N ALA A 68 17.50 -13.38 2.27
CA ALA A 68 18.38 -12.30 1.89
C ALA A 68 17.87 -10.95 2.41
N SER A 69 18.74 -9.94 2.33
CA SER A 69 18.37 -8.56 2.59
C SER A 69 17.53 -7.97 1.48
N GLU A 70 16.79 -6.90 1.77
CA GLU A 70 16.15 -6.06 0.76
C GLU A 70 17.20 -5.33 -0.11
N ALA A 71 16.81 -4.99 -1.33
CA ALA A 71 17.60 -4.15 -2.23
C ALA A 71 16.73 -3.18 -3.04
N PHE A 72 15.42 -3.30 -2.96
CA PHE A 72 14.48 -2.52 -3.75
C PHE A 72 14.31 -1.11 -3.17
N LEU A 73 14.03 -0.14 -4.04
CA LEU A 73 13.81 1.27 -3.68
C LEU A 73 14.92 1.86 -2.79
N SER A 74 16.17 1.66 -3.19
CA SER A 74 17.31 2.31 -2.56
C SER A 74 18.08 3.19 -3.54
N GLU A 75 18.77 4.20 -3.02
CA GLU A 75 19.66 5.06 -3.79
C GLU A 75 21.04 4.43 -4.02
N ILE A 76 21.27 3.21 -3.56
CA ILE A 76 22.51 2.49 -3.80
C ILE A 76 22.52 1.94 -5.22
N ILE A 77 23.34 2.52 -6.07
CA ILE A 77 23.46 2.11 -7.47
C ILE A 77 23.91 0.65 -7.56
N GLY A 78 23.12 -0.18 -8.25
CA GLY A 78 23.42 -1.59 -8.43
C GLY A 78 23.28 -2.43 -7.17
N ALA A 79 22.54 -1.97 -6.17
CA ALA A 79 22.26 -2.76 -4.98
C ALA A 79 21.63 -4.11 -5.36
N ALA A 80 22.12 -5.17 -4.74
CA ALA A 80 21.59 -6.51 -4.85
C ALA A 80 21.32 -7.08 -3.46
N PRO A 81 20.31 -7.95 -3.30
CA PRO A 81 20.10 -8.68 -2.06
C PRO A 81 21.36 -9.42 -1.64
N ILE A 82 21.69 -9.37 -0.35
CA ILE A 82 22.82 -10.11 0.22
C ILE A 82 22.25 -11.37 0.89
N PRO A 83 22.53 -12.56 0.33
CA PRO A 83 22.02 -13.80 0.89
C PRO A 83 22.64 -14.08 2.27
N LYS A 84 21.79 -14.52 3.21
CA LYS A 84 22.18 -14.97 4.57
C LYS A 84 22.97 -13.98 5.40
N MET A 85 22.95 -12.69 5.02
CA MET A 85 23.63 -11.63 5.73
C MET A 85 22.76 -10.36 5.78
N ARG A 86 22.99 -9.54 6.82
CA ARG A 86 22.43 -8.19 6.90
C ARG A 86 23.13 -7.29 5.89
N HIS A 87 22.35 -6.36 5.33
CA HIS A 87 22.88 -5.31 4.47
C HIS A 87 22.88 -3.97 5.20
N MET A 88 23.97 -3.68 5.92
CA MET A 88 24.03 -2.53 6.84
C MET A 88 23.78 -1.18 6.17
N ASN A 89 24.25 -1.00 4.92
CA ASN A 89 23.97 0.23 4.18
C ASN A 89 22.48 0.38 3.91
N MET A 90 21.81 -0.70 3.49
CA MET A 90 20.39 -0.70 3.19
C MET A 90 19.57 -0.38 4.45
N GLU A 91 19.87 -1.07 5.55
CA GLU A 91 19.23 -0.83 6.84
C GLU A 91 19.40 0.61 7.31
N SER A 92 20.59 1.20 7.12
CA SER A 92 20.85 2.59 7.51
C SER A 92 20.05 3.61 6.70
N PHE A 93 19.77 3.34 5.42
CA PHE A 93 18.88 4.16 4.61
C PHE A 93 17.44 4.10 5.12
N TYR A 94 16.93 2.91 5.35
CA TYR A 94 15.57 2.73 5.85
C TYR A 94 15.38 3.30 7.25
N GLU A 95 16.35 3.14 8.14
CA GLU A 95 16.29 3.70 9.50
C GLU A 95 16.17 5.23 9.53
N TYR A 96 16.67 5.93 8.52
CA TYR A 96 16.48 7.38 8.46
C TYR A 96 15.00 7.76 8.39
N GLY A 97 14.20 7.04 7.62
CA GLY A 97 12.76 7.27 7.49
C GLY A 97 12.06 7.22 8.84
N SER A 98 12.22 6.12 9.57
CA SER A 98 11.57 5.92 10.87
C SER A 98 12.13 6.82 11.98
N ARG A 99 13.44 7.11 11.96
CA ARG A 99 14.11 7.89 13.02
C ARG A 99 13.96 9.40 12.88
N ALA A 100 14.00 9.91 11.66
CA ALA A 100 14.02 11.34 11.39
C ALA A 100 13.05 11.81 10.31
N GLY A 101 12.94 11.07 9.22
CA GLY A 101 12.13 11.44 8.06
C GLY A 101 10.66 11.60 8.42
N PHE A 102 10.09 10.63 9.11
CA PHE A 102 8.70 10.68 9.58
C PHE A 102 8.43 11.95 10.40
N TRP A 103 9.25 12.26 11.38
CA TRP A 103 9.04 13.42 12.26
C TRP A 103 9.18 14.77 11.54
N ARG A 104 10.00 14.83 10.49
CA ARG A 104 10.10 16.01 9.63
C ARG A 104 8.82 16.22 8.83
N LEU A 105 8.30 15.13 8.24
CA LEU A 105 7.04 15.16 7.50
C LEU A 105 5.86 15.44 8.45
N HIS A 106 5.81 14.79 9.60
CA HIS A 106 4.77 15.02 10.61
C HIS A 106 4.65 16.52 10.92
N ARG A 107 5.73 17.17 11.32
CA ARG A 107 5.72 18.62 11.58
C ARG A 107 5.26 19.43 10.37
N LEU A 108 5.72 19.08 9.18
CA LEU A 108 5.36 19.76 7.94
C LEU A 108 3.85 19.78 7.69
N PHE A 109 3.19 18.63 7.89
CA PHE A 109 1.76 18.48 7.64
C PHE A 109 0.92 19.10 8.76
N ILE A 110 1.34 18.96 10.02
CA ILE A 110 0.68 19.60 11.17
C ILE A 110 0.76 21.12 11.07
N ASP A 111 1.93 21.67 10.80
CA ASP A 111 2.12 23.14 10.70
C ASP A 111 1.27 23.79 9.60
N ARG A 112 0.79 22.99 8.63
CA ARG A 112 -0.01 23.45 7.49
C ARG A 112 -1.46 23.03 7.53
N ASP A 113 -1.86 22.28 8.56
CA ASP A 113 -3.21 21.74 8.69
C ASP A 113 -3.65 20.97 7.42
N ILE A 114 -2.75 20.11 6.91
CA ILE A 114 -3.00 19.31 5.71
C ILE A 114 -3.34 17.90 6.11
N PRO A 115 -4.51 17.37 5.69
CA PRO A 115 -4.87 15.97 5.93
C PRO A 115 -3.94 15.03 5.16
N LEU A 116 -3.69 13.86 5.76
CA LEU A 116 -2.76 12.88 5.24
C LEU A 116 -3.32 11.46 5.38
N THR A 117 -3.07 10.62 4.38
CA THR A 117 -3.24 9.17 4.48
C THR A 117 -1.88 8.53 4.67
N VAL A 118 -1.77 7.62 5.62
CA VAL A 118 -0.57 6.80 5.83
C VAL A 118 -0.84 5.40 5.32
N PHE A 119 -0.10 4.95 4.33
CA PHE A 119 -0.03 3.53 3.97
C PHE A 119 0.96 2.85 4.90
N GLY A 120 0.42 2.22 5.96
CA GLY A 120 1.20 1.65 7.02
C GLY A 120 1.38 0.14 6.86
N VAL A 121 2.63 -0.32 6.77
CA VAL A 121 2.93 -1.74 6.89
C VAL A 121 2.90 -2.11 8.36
N ALA A 122 2.03 -3.06 8.74
CA ALA A 122 1.71 -3.29 10.14
C ALA A 122 2.92 -3.63 11.02
N MET A 123 3.87 -4.43 10.51
CA MET A 123 5.11 -4.73 11.23
C MET A 123 5.98 -3.48 11.50
N ALA A 124 5.99 -2.51 10.59
CA ALA A 124 6.69 -1.25 10.79
C ALA A 124 6.00 -0.40 11.86
N LEU A 125 4.67 -0.36 11.84
CA LEU A 125 3.87 0.34 12.86
C LEU A 125 4.04 -0.27 14.24
N GLU A 126 4.00 -1.60 14.38
CA GLU A 126 4.24 -2.32 15.65
C GLU A 126 5.58 -1.94 16.30
N ARG A 127 6.59 -1.64 15.50
CA ARG A 127 7.95 -1.33 15.95
C ARG A 127 8.15 0.12 16.36
N ASN A 128 7.22 1.00 16.01
CA ASN A 128 7.31 2.42 16.35
C ASN A 128 5.99 2.97 16.89
N PRO A 129 5.60 2.58 18.11
CA PRO A 129 4.35 3.00 18.71
C PRO A 129 4.26 4.52 18.91
N GLU A 130 5.37 5.23 19.04
CA GLU A 130 5.39 6.69 19.15
C GLU A 130 4.93 7.35 17.84
N ALA A 131 5.39 6.83 16.69
CA ALA A 131 4.93 7.31 15.39
C ALA A 131 3.43 7.03 15.19
N VAL A 132 2.96 5.84 15.60
CA VAL A 132 1.53 5.49 15.53
C VAL A 132 0.71 6.44 16.39
N ALA A 133 1.13 6.72 17.62
CA ALA A 133 0.44 7.66 18.50
C ALA A 133 0.35 9.06 17.87
N ALA A 134 1.42 9.53 17.24
CA ALA A 134 1.44 10.82 16.55
C ALA A 134 0.51 10.85 15.33
N MET A 135 0.41 9.76 14.57
CA MET A 135 -0.54 9.64 13.44
C MET A 135 -1.99 9.71 13.92
N VAL A 136 -2.30 9.01 15.01
CA VAL A 136 -3.65 9.00 15.60
C VAL A 136 -4.00 10.35 16.20
N GLU A 137 -3.07 11.00 16.92
CA GLU A 137 -3.26 12.35 17.48
C GLU A 137 -3.50 13.40 16.40
N ALA A 138 -2.87 13.22 15.24
CA ALA A 138 -3.04 14.08 14.07
C ALA A 138 -4.34 13.83 13.28
N ASP A 139 -5.16 12.86 13.71
CA ASP A 139 -6.37 12.42 12.99
C ASP A 139 -6.09 12.01 11.53
N TRP A 140 -4.93 11.42 11.27
CA TRP A 140 -4.57 10.93 9.95
C TRP A 140 -5.24 9.60 9.65
N GLU A 141 -5.65 9.42 8.40
CA GLU A 141 -6.14 8.13 7.92
C GLU A 141 -4.97 7.12 7.87
N ILE A 142 -5.11 5.98 8.54
CA ILE A 142 -4.14 4.89 8.47
C ILE A 142 -4.76 3.77 7.64
N ALA A 143 -4.23 3.59 6.43
CA ALA A 143 -4.65 2.55 5.50
C ALA A 143 -3.70 1.35 5.57
N SER A 144 -4.26 0.14 5.51
CA SER A 144 -3.46 -1.08 5.48
C SER A 144 -2.56 -1.13 4.25
N HIS A 145 -1.29 -1.48 4.46
CA HIS A 145 -0.30 -1.74 3.40
C HIS A 145 0.35 -3.13 3.58
N GLY A 146 -0.45 -4.09 4.06
CA GLY A 146 -0.01 -5.43 4.42
C GLY A 146 0.68 -5.49 5.79
N TYR A 147 0.98 -6.71 6.24
CA TYR A 147 1.73 -6.92 7.47
C TYR A 147 3.23 -6.77 7.28
N ARG A 148 3.74 -7.26 6.15
CA ARG A 148 5.15 -7.15 5.73
C ARG A 148 5.27 -6.47 4.38
N TRP A 149 6.40 -5.81 4.16
CA TRP A 149 6.72 -5.22 2.85
C TRP A 149 7.40 -6.27 1.96
N VAL A 150 6.60 -7.19 1.44
CA VAL A 150 7.02 -8.31 0.61
C VAL A 150 6.07 -8.49 -0.57
N ASP A 151 6.52 -9.20 -1.61
CA ASP A 151 5.65 -9.63 -2.69
C ASP A 151 4.82 -10.83 -2.26
N TYR A 152 3.52 -10.64 -2.06
CA TYR A 152 2.60 -11.69 -1.63
C TYR A 152 2.23 -12.68 -2.73
N GLN A 153 2.58 -12.43 -3.99
CA GLN A 153 2.22 -13.33 -5.09
C GLN A 153 2.72 -14.77 -4.89
N ASN A 154 3.83 -14.93 -4.19
CA ASN A 154 4.46 -16.24 -3.96
C ASN A 154 4.45 -16.65 -2.47
N VAL A 155 3.77 -15.89 -1.62
CA VAL A 155 3.60 -16.25 -0.20
C VAL A 155 2.53 -17.33 -0.09
N PRO A 156 2.71 -18.38 0.73
CA PRO A 156 1.68 -19.39 1.01
C PRO A 156 0.39 -18.74 1.56
N GLU A 157 -0.76 -19.23 1.12
CA GLU A 157 -2.08 -18.66 1.46
C GLU A 157 -2.33 -18.64 2.98
N ASP A 158 -1.90 -19.64 3.72
CA ASP A 158 -2.01 -19.71 5.18
C ASP A 158 -1.22 -18.60 5.89
N ILE A 159 -0.05 -18.26 5.37
CA ILE A 159 0.76 -17.13 5.86
C ILE A 159 0.12 -15.80 5.49
N GLU A 160 -0.41 -15.67 4.28
CA GLU A 160 -1.13 -14.45 3.87
C GLU A 160 -2.36 -14.21 4.77
N ILE A 161 -3.14 -15.26 5.06
CA ILE A 161 -4.28 -15.20 5.97
C ILE A 161 -3.83 -14.76 7.39
N GLU A 162 -2.74 -15.31 7.90
CA GLU A 162 -2.16 -14.90 9.19
C GLU A 162 -1.80 -13.42 9.17
N HIS A 163 -1.14 -12.95 8.11
CA HIS A 163 -0.75 -11.56 7.96
C HIS A 163 -1.94 -10.61 7.87
N LEU A 164 -3.02 -11.02 7.22
CA LEU A 164 -4.26 -10.22 7.14
C LEU A 164 -5.00 -10.13 8.48
N ALA A 165 -4.81 -11.11 9.36
CA ALA A 165 -5.45 -11.15 10.67
C ALA A 165 -4.73 -10.32 11.75
N ARG A 166 -3.52 -9.85 11.46
CA ARG A 166 -2.72 -9.00 12.35
C ARG A 166 -2.96 -7.53 12.10
#